data_f16543f44e15c3dc753ecbf71efe07d1
#
_entry.id   f16543f44e15c3dc753ecbf71efe07d1
#
_cell.length_a   1.000
_cell.length_b   1.000
_cell.length_c   1.000
_cell.angle_alpha   90.00
_cell.angle_beta   90.00
_cell.angle_gamma   90.00
#
_symmetry.space_group_name_H-M   'P 1'
#
loop_
_entity.id
_entity.type
_entity.pdbx_description
1 polymer ?
#
loop_
_entity_poly.entity_id
_entity_poly.type
_entity_poly.pdbx_seq_one_letter_code
_entity_poly.pdbx_strand_id
1 'polypeptide(L)'
;MTATIEAAPPQSLTDHFLHSFDLAHGMVLQLAEDFDDASARLAPAPHKPLVWFLGHLTCSTDYFSTLHQGTESLVTEEFSRRYAGNDNQDWSIGPSLEEMIDLYKAVHARMREFVAGLTPSDLDKESPLEPFGDDRLKNLGKALAIIQMHDAYHCGQVGCLRVALGKHVPF
;
A
#
# COMPACT_ATOMS: atom_id res chain seq x y z
N MET A 1 26.72 27.47 32.28
CA MET A 1 26.15 27.57 30.91
C MET A 1 25.09 26.49 30.77
N THR A 2 23.83 26.86 30.87
CA THR A 2 22.68 25.97 30.69
C THR A 2 22.41 25.86 29.17
N ALA A 3 22.70 24.70 28.60
CA ALA A 3 22.34 24.43 27.21
C ALA A 3 20.81 24.42 27.09
N THR A 4 20.26 25.37 26.37
CA THR A 4 18.85 25.38 26.00
C THR A 4 18.66 24.25 25.02
N ILE A 5 17.93 23.17 25.42
CA ILE A 5 17.52 22.13 24.52
C ILE A 5 16.41 22.76 23.64
N GLU A 6 16.75 23.09 22.42
CA GLU A 6 15.77 23.53 21.43
C GLU A 6 14.85 22.37 21.13
N ALA A 7 13.57 22.51 21.44
CA ALA A 7 12.59 21.47 21.16
C ALA A 7 12.49 21.28 19.64
N ALA A 8 12.52 20.02 19.18
CA ALA A 8 12.30 19.71 17.77
C ALA A 8 10.95 20.32 17.32
N PRO A 9 10.87 20.84 16.10
CA PRO A 9 9.61 21.38 15.58
C PRO A 9 8.52 20.29 15.64
N PRO A 10 7.26 20.66 15.91
CA PRO A 10 6.16 19.70 15.92
C PRO A 10 6.06 19.03 14.54
N GLN A 11 5.85 17.71 14.54
CA GLN A 11 5.64 16.96 13.30
C GLN A 11 4.38 17.46 12.59
N SER A 12 4.48 17.62 11.28
CA SER A 12 3.35 18.01 10.45
C SER A 12 2.36 16.83 10.28
N LEU A 13 1.13 17.12 9.88
CA LEU A 13 0.15 16.07 9.56
C LEU A 13 0.66 15.17 8.40
N THR A 14 1.37 15.77 7.42
CA THR A 14 2.01 15.02 6.32
C THR A 14 3.11 14.09 6.82
N ASP A 15 3.89 14.46 7.85
CA ASP A 15 4.88 13.57 8.46
C ASP A 15 4.21 12.35 9.13
N HIS A 16 3.06 12.54 9.76
CA HIS A 16 2.30 11.41 10.32
C HIS A 16 1.76 10.48 9.23
N PHE A 17 1.25 11.03 8.12
CA PHE A 17 0.83 10.22 6.98
C PHE A 17 1.99 9.44 6.39
N LEU A 18 3.13 10.08 6.16
CA LEU A 18 4.32 9.42 5.65
C LEU A 18 4.80 8.29 6.57
N HIS A 19 4.88 8.57 7.88
CA HIS A 19 5.31 7.57 8.85
C HIS A 19 4.40 6.33 8.86
N SER A 20 3.09 6.52 8.91
CA SER A 20 2.14 5.39 8.94
C SER A 20 2.11 4.64 7.60
N PHE A 21 2.29 5.33 6.48
CA PHE A 21 2.38 4.74 5.16
C PHE A 21 3.66 3.90 4.99
N ASP A 22 4.82 4.47 5.38
CA ASP A 22 6.10 3.75 5.37
C ASP A 22 6.07 2.52 6.30
N LEU A 23 5.40 2.64 7.46
CA LEU A 23 5.25 1.53 8.40
C LEU A 23 4.44 0.38 7.80
N ALA A 24 3.26 0.66 7.24
CA ALA A 24 2.41 -0.37 6.63
C ALA A 24 3.13 -1.07 5.47
N HIS A 25 3.80 -0.31 4.60
CA HIS A 25 4.60 -0.84 3.50
C HIS A 25 5.75 -1.73 3.99
N GLY A 26 6.51 -1.26 4.97
CA GLY A 26 7.62 -2.01 5.58
C GLY A 26 7.16 -3.32 6.22
N MET A 27 6.00 -3.31 6.89
CA MET A 27 5.40 -4.51 7.48
C MET A 27 5.00 -5.54 6.41
N VAL A 28 4.44 -5.14 5.29
CA VAL A 28 4.12 -6.06 4.18
C VAL A 28 5.40 -6.69 3.62
N LEU A 29 6.47 -5.90 3.43
CA LEU A 29 7.75 -6.42 2.96
C LEU A 29 8.38 -7.40 3.98
N GLN A 30 8.34 -7.08 5.27
CA GLN A 30 8.82 -7.97 6.33
C GLN A 30 8.02 -9.28 6.37
N LEU A 31 6.71 -9.22 6.17
CA LEU A 31 5.87 -10.41 6.06
C LEU A 31 6.18 -11.25 4.81
N ALA A 32 6.79 -10.66 3.79
CA ALA A 32 7.14 -11.35 2.54
C ALA A 32 8.55 -11.97 2.54
N GLU A 33 9.44 -11.62 3.50
CA GLU A 33 10.87 -11.94 3.46
C GLU A 33 11.22 -13.44 3.31
N ASP A 34 10.44 -14.34 3.91
CA ASP A 34 10.71 -15.79 3.91
C ASP A 34 9.83 -16.56 2.91
N PHE A 35 9.21 -15.86 1.97
CA PHE A 35 8.53 -16.48 0.85
C PHE A 35 9.49 -16.63 -0.33
N ASP A 36 9.41 -17.78 -0.99
CA ASP A 36 9.92 -17.98 -2.35
C ASP A 36 8.77 -17.83 -3.36
N ASP A 37 9.09 -17.88 -4.65
CA ASP A 37 8.09 -17.70 -5.71
C ASP A 37 7.00 -18.77 -5.66
N ALA A 38 7.31 -19.99 -5.28
CA ALA A 38 6.35 -21.08 -5.17
C ALA A 38 5.39 -20.89 -3.98
N SER A 39 5.91 -20.62 -2.80
CA SER A 39 5.11 -20.42 -1.59
C SER A 39 4.30 -19.13 -1.62
N ALA A 40 4.80 -18.08 -2.30
CA ALA A 40 4.07 -16.83 -2.48
C ALA A 40 2.79 -16.97 -3.33
N ARG A 41 2.66 -18.07 -4.07
CA ARG A 41 1.48 -18.41 -4.89
C ARG A 41 0.50 -19.36 -4.21
N LEU A 42 0.84 -19.88 -3.03
CA LEU A 42 -0.02 -20.76 -2.25
C LEU A 42 -1.05 -19.96 -1.45
N ALA A 43 -2.28 -20.44 -1.44
CA ALA A 43 -3.36 -19.87 -0.65
C ALA A 43 -4.31 -20.95 -0.15
N PRO A 44 -4.18 -21.41 1.10
CA PRO A 44 -5.22 -22.24 1.71
C PRO A 44 -6.54 -21.44 1.79
N ALA A 45 -7.64 -22.03 1.37
CA ALA A 45 -8.94 -21.35 1.46
C ALA A 45 -9.25 -20.95 2.92
N PRO A 46 -9.78 -19.75 3.18
CA PRO A 46 -10.32 -18.77 2.22
C PRO A 46 -9.32 -17.67 1.80
N HIS A 47 -8.03 -17.84 2.05
CA HIS A 47 -7.04 -16.78 1.84
C HIS A 47 -6.72 -16.56 0.36
N LYS A 48 -6.21 -15.38 0.04
CA LYS A 48 -5.53 -15.05 -1.22
C LYS A 48 -4.01 -15.28 -1.05
N PRO A 49 -3.28 -15.59 -2.13
CA PRO A 49 -1.83 -15.77 -2.06
C PRO A 49 -1.09 -14.42 -1.90
N LEU A 50 0.16 -14.48 -1.43
CA LEU A 50 0.99 -13.27 -1.24
C LEU A 50 1.12 -12.44 -2.53
N VAL A 51 1.30 -13.09 -3.70
CA VAL A 51 1.38 -12.40 -5.00
C VAL A 51 0.12 -11.58 -5.29
N TRP A 52 -1.07 -12.02 -4.87
CA TRP A 52 -2.28 -11.22 -4.99
C TRP A 52 -2.24 -9.99 -4.09
N PHE A 53 -1.83 -10.13 -2.82
CA PHE A 53 -1.75 -8.99 -1.91
C PHE A 53 -0.78 -7.93 -2.41
N LEU A 54 0.44 -8.32 -2.83
CA LEU A 54 1.41 -7.40 -3.40
C LEU A 54 0.86 -6.69 -4.64
N GLY A 55 0.27 -7.44 -5.57
CA GLY A 55 -0.32 -6.88 -6.79
C GLY A 55 -1.49 -5.96 -6.50
N HIS A 56 -2.38 -6.32 -5.57
CA HIS A 56 -3.55 -5.54 -5.19
C HIS A 56 -3.17 -4.20 -4.53
N LEU A 57 -2.24 -4.24 -3.58
CA LEU A 57 -1.71 -3.04 -2.93
C LEU A 57 -0.98 -2.13 -3.93
N THR A 58 -0.19 -2.73 -4.84
CA THR A 58 0.45 -2.00 -5.94
C THR A 58 -0.58 -1.28 -6.81
N CYS A 59 -1.63 -1.98 -7.29
CA CYS A 59 -2.68 -1.39 -8.11
C CYS A 59 -3.42 -0.26 -7.38
N SER A 60 -3.78 -0.47 -6.13
CA SER A 60 -4.55 0.50 -5.35
C SER A 60 -3.76 1.77 -5.09
N THR A 61 -2.49 1.66 -4.72
CA THR A 61 -1.60 2.80 -4.48
C THR A 61 -1.24 3.52 -5.78
N ASP A 62 -0.99 2.77 -6.86
CA ASP A 62 -0.73 3.34 -8.18
C ASP A 62 -1.93 4.12 -8.71
N TYR A 63 -3.11 3.55 -8.65
CA TYR A 63 -4.36 4.20 -9.06
C TYR A 63 -4.61 5.48 -8.27
N PHE A 64 -4.46 5.42 -6.93
CA PHE A 64 -4.60 6.58 -6.06
C PHE A 64 -3.66 7.72 -6.47
N SER A 65 -2.35 7.41 -6.57
CA SER A 65 -1.35 8.42 -6.88
C SER A 65 -1.49 8.99 -8.29
N THR A 66 -1.80 8.15 -9.26
CA THR A 66 -2.03 8.53 -10.67
C THR A 66 -3.18 9.53 -10.80
N LEU A 67 -4.32 9.25 -10.16
CA LEU A 67 -5.48 10.14 -10.23
C LEU A 67 -5.22 11.50 -9.57
N HIS A 68 -4.58 11.52 -8.40
CA HIS A 68 -4.34 12.76 -7.68
C HIS A 68 -3.22 13.62 -8.29
N GLN A 69 -2.26 12.99 -8.97
CA GLN A 69 -1.13 13.70 -9.61
C GLN A 69 -1.35 13.98 -11.10
N GLY A 70 -2.31 13.31 -11.75
CA GLY A 70 -2.48 13.39 -13.20
C GLY A 70 -1.29 12.80 -13.97
N THR A 71 -0.62 11.79 -13.41
CA THR A 71 0.56 11.12 -14.01
C THR A 71 0.16 9.82 -14.69
N GLU A 72 1.06 9.26 -15.50
CA GLU A 72 0.88 7.93 -16.06
C GLU A 72 1.03 6.84 -14.99
N SER A 73 0.29 5.76 -15.17
CA SER A 73 0.36 4.57 -14.31
C SER A 73 1.71 3.86 -14.46
N LEU A 74 2.26 3.35 -13.36
CA LEU A 74 3.42 2.44 -13.36
C LEU A 74 3.03 0.99 -13.64
N VAL A 75 1.76 0.65 -13.43
CA VAL A 75 1.25 -0.69 -13.72
C VAL A 75 0.59 -0.74 -15.10
N THR A 76 0.73 -1.87 -15.79
CA THR A 76 0.05 -2.09 -17.07
C THR A 76 -1.43 -2.37 -16.85
N GLU A 77 -2.24 -2.15 -17.90
CA GLU A 77 -3.67 -2.50 -17.86
C GLU A 77 -3.89 -3.99 -17.61
N GLU A 78 -3.03 -4.87 -18.14
CA GLU A 78 -3.09 -6.29 -17.90
C GLU A 78 -2.83 -6.63 -16.41
N PHE A 79 -1.81 -6.00 -15.81
CA PHE A 79 -1.52 -6.14 -14.39
C PHE A 79 -2.71 -5.67 -13.53
N SER A 80 -3.27 -4.50 -13.83
CA SER A 80 -4.45 -3.98 -13.11
C SER A 80 -5.64 -4.91 -13.22
N ARG A 81 -5.96 -5.43 -14.41
CA ARG A 81 -7.06 -6.40 -14.58
C ARG A 81 -6.89 -7.67 -13.75
N ARG A 82 -5.63 -8.07 -13.53
CA ARG A 82 -5.32 -9.28 -12.76
C ARG A 82 -5.41 -9.06 -11.25
N TYR A 83 -4.92 -7.94 -10.75
CA TYR A 83 -4.70 -7.74 -9.32
C TYR A 83 -5.62 -6.72 -8.65
N ALA A 84 -6.23 -5.79 -9.37
CA ALA A 84 -7.09 -4.77 -8.77
C ALA A 84 -8.39 -5.34 -8.17
N GLY A 85 -8.92 -6.40 -8.77
CA GLY A 85 -10.16 -7.06 -8.32
C GLY A 85 -9.92 -8.18 -7.32
N ASN A 86 -11.03 -8.80 -6.91
CA ASN A 86 -11.03 -9.92 -5.97
C ASN A 86 -11.39 -11.27 -6.63
N ASP A 87 -11.33 -11.34 -7.95
CA ASP A 87 -11.66 -12.54 -8.70
C ASP A 87 -10.66 -13.67 -8.43
N ASN A 88 -11.13 -14.91 -8.54
CA ASN A 88 -10.24 -16.06 -8.50
C ASN A 88 -9.54 -16.20 -9.86
N GLN A 89 -8.23 -16.27 -9.80
CA GLN A 89 -7.34 -16.39 -10.94
C GLN A 89 -6.43 -17.61 -10.79
N ASP A 90 -5.79 -18.01 -11.86
CA ASP A 90 -4.67 -18.94 -11.77
C ASP A 90 -3.41 -18.18 -11.30
N TRP A 91 -3.07 -18.35 -10.03
CA TRP A 91 -1.94 -17.68 -9.39
C TRP A 91 -0.60 -18.36 -9.67
N SER A 92 -0.60 -19.53 -10.36
CA SER A 92 0.65 -20.21 -10.75
C SER A 92 1.41 -19.48 -11.86
N ILE A 93 0.74 -18.56 -12.56
CA ILE A 93 1.31 -17.73 -13.62
C ILE A 93 1.36 -16.25 -13.20
N GLY A 94 2.20 -15.47 -13.85
CA GLY A 94 2.35 -14.03 -13.60
C GLY A 94 3.80 -13.66 -13.29
N PRO A 95 4.06 -12.39 -12.92
CA PRO A 95 5.40 -11.93 -12.57
C PRO A 95 6.00 -12.74 -11.40
N SER A 96 7.31 -12.85 -11.35
CA SER A 96 8.02 -13.44 -10.22
C SER A 96 7.78 -12.65 -8.93
N LEU A 97 8.01 -13.27 -7.77
CA LEU A 97 7.90 -12.57 -6.49
C LEU A 97 8.83 -11.36 -6.41
N GLU A 98 10.05 -11.46 -6.97
CA GLU A 98 11.02 -10.36 -7.04
C GLU A 98 10.47 -9.18 -7.86
N GLU A 99 9.94 -9.43 -9.06
CA GLU A 99 9.31 -8.40 -9.89
C GLU A 99 8.11 -7.74 -9.20
N MET A 100 7.30 -8.52 -8.47
CA MET A 100 6.17 -8.00 -7.69
C MET A 100 6.64 -7.08 -6.56
N ILE A 101 7.68 -7.47 -5.82
CA ILE A 101 8.25 -6.68 -4.73
C ILE A 101 8.88 -5.38 -5.28
N ASP A 102 9.60 -5.46 -6.40
CA ASP A 102 10.23 -4.28 -7.00
C ASP A 102 9.20 -3.27 -7.49
N LEU A 103 8.13 -3.74 -8.15
CA LEU A 103 7.04 -2.86 -8.57
C LEU A 103 6.29 -2.26 -7.37
N TYR A 104 6.03 -3.05 -6.32
CA TYR A 104 5.42 -2.57 -5.08
C TYR A 104 6.25 -1.45 -4.43
N LYS A 105 7.58 -1.61 -4.37
CA LYS A 105 8.50 -0.57 -3.87
C LYS A 105 8.50 0.68 -4.75
N ALA A 106 8.51 0.52 -6.07
CA ALA A 106 8.52 1.64 -7.01
C ALA A 106 7.25 2.50 -6.88
N VAL A 107 6.09 1.87 -6.80
CA VAL A 107 4.80 2.57 -6.61
C VAL A 107 4.75 3.26 -5.25
N HIS A 108 5.24 2.60 -4.18
CA HIS A 108 5.35 3.21 -2.86
C HIS A 108 6.25 4.45 -2.87
N ALA A 109 7.43 4.37 -3.50
CA ALA A 109 8.35 5.51 -3.59
C ALA A 109 7.69 6.72 -4.26
N ARG A 110 6.96 6.52 -5.36
CA ARG A 110 6.21 7.59 -6.04
C ARG A 110 5.12 8.18 -5.15
N MET A 111 4.35 7.34 -4.47
CA MET A 111 3.32 7.80 -3.54
C MET A 111 3.92 8.60 -2.37
N ARG A 112 5.06 8.14 -1.87
CA ARG A 112 5.79 8.80 -0.79
C ARG A 112 6.26 10.19 -1.20
N GLU A 113 6.81 10.33 -2.41
CA GLU A 113 7.21 11.64 -2.96
C GLU A 113 6.01 12.58 -3.11
N PHE A 114 4.88 12.07 -3.59
CA PHE A 114 3.64 12.83 -3.68
C PHE A 114 3.21 13.36 -2.31
N VAL A 115 3.09 12.50 -1.31
CA VAL A 115 2.65 12.90 0.05
C VAL A 115 3.64 13.86 0.70
N ALA A 116 4.95 13.67 0.49
CA ALA A 116 5.99 14.56 1.04
C ALA A 116 5.90 16.00 0.48
N GLY A 117 5.38 16.16 -0.73
CA GLY A 117 5.16 17.46 -1.37
C GLY A 117 3.89 18.20 -0.93
N LEU A 118 3.01 17.55 -0.15
CA LEU A 118 1.73 18.15 0.24
C LEU A 118 1.87 19.17 1.37
N THR A 119 1.09 20.23 1.26
CA THR A 119 0.85 21.18 2.34
C THR A 119 -0.45 20.84 3.09
N PRO A 120 -0.66 21.34 4.31
CA PRO A 120 -1.93 21.14 5.03
C PRO A 120 -3.16 21.58 4.24
N SER A 121 -3.07 22.62 3.42
CA SER A 121 -4.18 23.10 2.58
C SER A 121 -4.50 22.17 1.40
N ASP A 122 -3.55 21.34 0.97
CA ASP A 122 -3.80 20.34 -0.08
C ASP A 122 -4.74 19.24 0.39
N LEU A 123 -4.76 18.95 1.69
CA LEU A 123 -5.60 17.90 2.27
C LEU A 123 -7.11 18.21 2.16
N ASP A 124 -7.47 19.49 2.03
CA ASP A 124 -8.85 19.94 1.86
C ASP A 124 -9.30 19.95 0.38
N LYS A 125 -8.38 19.77 -0.56
CA LYS A 125 -8.71 19.70 -1.99
C LYS A 125 -9.64 18.53 -2.27
N GLU A 126 -10.59 18.73 -3.17
CA GLU A 126 -11.49 17.68 -3.64
C GLU A 126 -10.70 16.50 -4.23
N SER A 127 -11.08 15.28 -3.86
CA SER A 127 -10.46 14.08 -4.39
C SER A 127 -11.15 13.65 -5.69
N PRO A 128 -10.38 13.29 -6.74
CA PRO A 128 -10.95 12.76 -7.98
C PRO A 128 -11.46 11.31 -7.85
N LEU A 129 -11.28 10.67 -6.69
CA LEU A 129 -11.84 9.34 -6.44
C LEU A 129 -13.36 9.43 -6.30
N GLU A 130 -14.08 8.60 -7.04
CA GLU A 130 -15.53 8.51 -6.89
C GLU A 130 -15.90 8.06 -5.48
N PRO A 131 -16.80 8.77 -4.81
CA PRO A 131 -17.22 8.40 -3.47
C PRO A 131 -17.97 7.06 -3.49
N PHE A 132 -17.58 6.12 -2.64
CA PHE A 132 -18.30 4.87 -2.41
C PHE A 132 -19.63 5.09 -1.65
N GLY A 133 -20.43 6.06 -2.10
CA GLY A 133 -21.73 6.36 -1.53
C GLY A 133 -21.70 7.14 -0.19
N ASP A 134 -20.55 7.58 0.26
CA ASP A 134 -20.36 8.43 1.45
C ASP A 134 -19.20 9.42 1.31
N ASP A 135 -19.03 10.29 2.31
CA ASP A 135 -18.02 11.35 2.32
C ASP A 135 -16.58 10.87 2.57
N ARG A 136 -16.31 9.55 2.59
CA ARG A 136 -14.99 9.00 2.96
C ARG A 136 -13.87 9.34 1.97
N LEU A 137 -14.21 9.64 0.73
CA LEU A 137 -13.23 9.97 -0.32
C LEU A 137 -13.39 11.41 -0.83
N LYS A 138 -14.11 12.26 -0.12
CA LYS A 138 -14.49 13.60 -0.60
C LYS A 138 -13.31 14.54 -0.81
N ASN A 139 -12.28 14.47 0.01
CA ASN A 139 -11.08 15.28 -0.11
C ASN A 139 -9.81 14.42 0.03
N LEU A 140 -8.67 15.02 -0.36
CA LEU A 140 -7.39 14.31 -0.36
C LEU A 140 -7.01 13.75 1.02
N GLY A 141 -7.24 14.50 2.10
CA GLY A 141 -6.91 14.04 3.46
C GLY A 141 -7.71 12.80 3.87
N LYS A 142 -9.01 12.78 3.58
CA LYS A 142 -9.86 11.59 3.82
C LYS A 142 -9.46 10.42 2.93
N ALA A 143 -9.18 10.68 1.66
CA ALA A 143 -8.74 9.67 0.71
C ALA A 143 -7.38 9.04 1.12
N LEU A 144 -6.43 9.86 1.61
CA LEU A 144 -5.16 9.38 2.19
C LEU A 144 -5.39 8.48 3.41
N ALA A 145 -6.31 8.84 4.30
CA ALA A 145 -6.63 7.99 5.45
C ALA A 145 -7.23 6.64 5.03
N ILE A 146 -8.04 6.61 3.97
CA ILE A 146 -8.62 5.37 3.44
C ILE A 146 -7.55 4.47 2.82
N ILE A 147 -6.63 5.01 2.01
CA ILE A 147 -5.57 4.18 1.40
C ILE A 147 -4.63 3.60 2.47
N GLN A 148 -4.30 4.35 3.52
CA GLN A 148 -3.51 3.85 4.65
C GLN A 148 -4.22 2.74 5.43
N MET A 149 -5.53 2.92 5.70
CA MET A 149 -6.32 1.89 6.35
C MET A 149 -6.42 0.62 5.49
N HIS A 150 -6.54 0.77 4.17
CA HIS A 150 -6.56 -0.33 3.21
C HIS A 150 -5.25 -1.13 3.25
N ASP A 151 -4.11 -0.45 3.26
CA ASP A 151 -2.79 -1.10 3.35
C ASP A 151 -2.64 -1.87 4.68
N ALA A 152 -3.01 -1.24 5.80
CA ALA A 152 -2.98 -1.88 7.13
C ALA A 152 -3.92 -3.10 7.22
N TYR A 153 -5.11 -3.00 6.61
CA TYR A 153 -6.07 -4.10 6.53
C TYR A 153 -5.49 -5.31 5.79
N HIS A 154 -4.89 -5.10 4.63
CA HIS A 154 -4.26 -6.17 3.85
C HIS A 154 -2.98 -6.70 4.49
N CYS A 155 -2.22 -5.86 5.18
CA CYS A 155 -1.09 -6.30 6.01
C CYS A 155 -1.53 -7.36 7.04
N GLY A 156 -2.63 -7.12 7.75
CA GLY A 156 -3.21 -8.08 8.68
C GLY A 156 -3.63 -9.39 8.00
N GLN A 157 -4.18 -9.32 6.78
CA GLN A 157 -4.55 -10.51 6.01
C GLN A 157 -3.33 -11.33 5.57
N VAL A 158 -2.21 -10.68 5.19
CA VAL A 158 -0.94 -11.37 4.93
C VAL A 158 -0.44 -12.10 6.18
N GLY A 159 -0.56 -11.47 7.37
CA GLY A 159 -0.29 -12.13 8.64
C GLY A 159 -1.12 -13.40 8.84
N CYS A 160 -2.43 -13.35 8.55
CA CYS A 160 -3.30 -14.53 8.60
C CYS A 160 -2.91 -15.60 7.59
N LEU A 161 -2.54 -15.22 6.36
CA LEU A 161 -2.01 -16.15 5.35
C LEU A 161 -0.77 -16.86 5.84
N ARG A 162 0.18 -16.14 6.47
CA ARG A 162 1.39 -16.74 7.05
C ARG A 162 1.06 -17.83 8.05
N VAL A 163 0.15 -17.55 9.00
CA VAL A 163 -0.29 -18.53 10.00
C VAL A 163 -0.91 -19.76 9.32
N ALA A 164 -1.75 -19.56 8.31
CA ALA A 164 -2.38 -20.64 7.56
C ALA A 164 -1.38 -21.52 6.79
N LEU A 165 -0.22 -20.95 6.40
CA LEU A 165 0.90 -21.66 5.78
C LEU A 165 1.93 -22.22 6.79
N GLY A 166 1.68 -22.09 8.10
CA GLY A 166 2.59 -22.53 9.14
C GLY A 166 3.85 -21.66 9.29
N LYS A 167 3.85 -20.45 8.76
CA LYS A 167 4.95 -19.48 8.85
C LYS A 167 4.82 -18.63 10.11
N HIS A 168 5.96 -18.22 10.69
CA HIS A 168 5.99 -17.30 11.83
C HIS A 168 5.57 -15.87 11.40
N VAL A 169 4.83 -15.16 12.26
CA VAL A 169 4.56 -13.71 12.10
C VAL A 169 5.64 -12.96 12.88
N PRO A 170 6.43 -12.08 12.22
CA PRO A 170 7.65 -11.52 12.78
C PRO A 170 7.47 -10.39 13.82
N PHE A 171 6.24 -10.02 14.18
CA PHE A 171 5.93 -8.99 15.18
C PHE A 171 4.70 -9.34 15.99
#